data_faf04547a44b8cbd93b72d2e1b7de07e
#
_entry.id   faf04547a44b8cbd93b72d2e1b7de07e
#
_cell.length_a   1.000
_cell.length_b   1.000
_cell.length_c   1.000
_cell.angle_alpha   90.00
_cell.angle_beta   90.00
_cell.angle_gamma   90.00
#
_symmetry.space_group_name_H-M   'P 1'
#
loop_
_entity.id
_entity.type
_entity.pdbx_description
1 polymer ?
#
loop_
_entity_poly.entity_id
_entity_poly.type
_entity_poly.pdbx_seq_one_letter_code
_entity_poly.pdbx_strand_id
1 'polypeptide(L)'
;MGDQRTYDAIVIGSGISGGWAAKELCERGLKTLVLERGRNIEHLKDYPTATKNPWDFQHRMAEPLSVLNENPVISKCYAFGEDTQHFFVKDKEHPYIQEKPFDWIRGYQVGGKSITWGRACQRWSNFEFTAPMRYGYAVDWPIRYDDIAPWYSHVEKFSGICGGKDGLEALPDGEYLPPFEMSCLEAEIQKKISAHYKDRFMVRTRWAHLTKPEPIHLEQGRGQCQARDLCTRGCPFGGYFSSVSSTLPWAKKTGNLTIRPHSVVHSVIYDEQKGKATGVRIIDALTNQPVDYFAKVIFLNAACLNTNLVLLNSTSHRFPNGLGNDNGLLGKFIAFQNYRASVHGTYSGFKDNYIYGRNPTNPMIANYRNLHKQDTDYLGGFLTFVWATRRGSFQNGGEEGIGEAYKDALTEPGLWSAGMYIQGETIPKESNHVRLSKDKKDQWGIPQLITSVDYDDNDEKMIKDFLTQSAEMLSIAGIENIQKRDTKQAPGLDIHEMGGCRMGNDPKTSLLNKHNQLHLCKNVFVTDGACMTSTGNQSPSILYMAFAARAANHAADELKKGNL
;
A
#
# COMPACT_ATOMS: atom_id res chain seq x y z
N MET A 1 -4.57 26.83 -25.53
CA MET A 1 -4.77 25.43 -25.90
C MET A 1 -6.24 25.11 -25.68
N GLY A 2 -6.98 24.66 -26.73
CA GLY A 2 -8.39 24.34 -26.60
C GLY A 2 -8.58 23.26 -25.52
N ASP A 3 -9.69 23.33 -24.82
CA ASP A 3 -10.05 22.40 -23.72
C ASP A 3 -10.27 20.99 -24.32
N GLN A 4 -9.17 20.21 -24.40
CA GLN A 4 -9.22 18.84 -24.92
C GLN A 4 -9.97 17.97 -23.92
N ARG A 5 -11.15 17.46 -24.31
CA ARG A 5 -12.01 16.62 -23.44
C ARG A 5 -12.05 15.15 -23.85
N THR A 6 -11.39 14.78 -24.97
CA THR A 6 -11.41 13.42 -25.51
C THR A 6 -10.01 12.82 -25.55
N TYR A 7 -9.87 11.60 -25.01
CA TYR A 7 -8.64 10.84 -24.91
C TYR A 7 -8.86 9.41 -25.40
N ASP A 8 -7.79 8.62 -25.53
CA ASP A 8 -7.93 7.18 -25.74
C ASP A 8 -8.19 6.47 -24.41
N ALA A 9 -7.54 6.92 -23.34
CA ALA A 9 -7.70 6.36 -22.00
C ALA A 9 -7.82 7.44 -20.93
N ILE A 10 -8.60 7.14 -19.88
CA ILE A 10 -8.62 7.92 -18.63
C ILE A 10 -8.18 7.01 -17.49
N VAL A 11 -7.25 7.50 -16.66
CA VAL A 11 -6.80 6.86 -15.42
C VAL A 11 -7.23 7.73 -14.24
N ILE A 12 -8.02 7.16 -13.34
CA ILE A 12 -8.54 7.82 -12.15
C ILE A 12 -7.63 7.53 -10.97
N GLY A 13 -6.88 8.54 -10.53
CA GLY A 13 -5.84 8.43 -9.49
C GLY A 13 -4.45 8.26 -10.09
N SER A 14 -3.49 8.96 -9.50
CA SER A 14 -2.08 9.04 -9.93
C SER A 14 -1.10 8.29 -9.01
N GLY A 15 -1.65 7.52 -8.07
CA GLY A 15 -0.88 6.75 -7.10
C GLY A 15 -0.10 5.59 -7.72
N ILE A 16 0.27 4.63 -6.88
CA ILE A 16 1.18 3.54 -7.29
C ILE A 16 0.65 2.73 -8.49
N SER A 17 -0.62 2.33 -8.48
CA SER A 17 -1.24 1.58 -9.59
C SER A 17 -1.60 2.47 -10.77
N GLY A 18 -2.14 3.68 -10.54
CA GLY A 18 -2.49 4.60 -11.61
C GLY A 18 -1.29 5.14 -12.39
N GLY A 19 -0.16 5.37 -11.71
CA GLY A 19 1.09 5.72 -12.37
C GLY A 19 1.59 4.61 -13.30
N TRP A 20 1.43 3.35 -12.93
CA TRP A 20 1.76 2.20 -13.78
C TRP A 20 0.80 2.08 -14.96
N ALA A 21 -0.51 2.17 -14.73
CA ALA A 21 -1.48 2.14 -15.82
C ALA A 21 -1.21 3.25 -16.85
N ALA A 22 -0.96 4.48 -16.39
CA ALA A 22 -0.65 5.62 -17.25
C ALA A 22 0.63 5.39 -18.06
N LYS A 23 1.70 4.87 -17.42
CA LYS A 23 2.97 4.57 -18.08
C LYS A 23 2.77 3.58 -19.24
N GLU A 24 2.16 2.44 -18.95
CA GLU A 24 1.96 1.39 -19.96
C GLU A 24 1.07 1.85 -21.11
N LEU A 25 -0.04 2.54 -20.83
CA LEU A 25 -0.94 3.07 -21.85
C LEU A 25 -0.24 4.10 -22.76
N CYS A 26 0.54 5.02 -22.15
CA CYS A 26 1.29 6.03 -22.90
C CYS A 26 2.40 5.42 -23.78
N GLU A 27 3.11 4.41 -23.30
CA GLU A 27 4.11 3.67 -24.08
C GLU A 27 3.49 2.88 -25.26
N ARG A 28 2.24 2.46 -25.11
CA ARG A 28 1.43 1.83 -26.18
C ARG A 28 0.85 2.86 -27.17
N GLY A 29 1.21 4.15 -27.04
CA GLY A 29 0.81 5.23 -27.93
C GLY A 29 -0.59 5.81 -27.66
N LEU A 30 -1.23 5.46 -26.54
CA LEU A 30 -2.56 5.96 -26.20
C LEU A 30 -2.49 7.33 -25.52
N LYS A 31 -3.23 8.30 -26.04
CA LYS A 31 -3.41 9.61 -25.38
C LYS A 31 -4.17 9.39 -24.08
N THR A 32 -3.47 9.56 -22.96
CA THR A 32 -3.96 9.20 -21.63
C THR A 32 -4.12 10.43 -20.75
N LEU A 33 -5.31 10.59 -20.17
CA LEU A 33 -5.60 11.59 -19.14
C LEU A 33 -5.56 10.92 -17.75
N VAL A 34 -4.71 11.44 -16.87
CA VAL A 34 -4.71 11.08 -15.44
C VAL A 34 -5.48 12.16 -14.67
N LEU A 35 -6.54 11.75 -13.97
CA LEU A 35 -7.34 12.61 -13.09
C LEU A 35 -6.92 12.39 -11.64
N GLU A 36 -6.41 13.44 -11.01
CA GLU A 36 -5.98 13.40 -9.61
C GLU A 36 -6.82 14.35 -8.75
N ARG A 37 -7.36 13.83 -7.64
CA ARG A 37 -8.21 14.60 -6.73
C ARG A 37 -7.46 15.77 -6.08
N GLY A 38 -6.20 15.56 -5.69
CA GLY A 38 -5.41 16.51 -4.94
C GLY A 38 -4.57 17.46 -5.80
N ARG A 39 -3.69 18.19 -5.11
CA ARG A 39 -2.78 19.15 -5.70
C ARG A 39 -1.70 18.51 -6.56
N ASN A 40 -1.06 19.28 -7.42
CA ASN A 40 0.13 18.82 -8.12
C ASN A 40 1.30 18.64 -7.15
N ILE A 41 2.13 17.61 -7.41
CA ILE A 41 3.44 17.40 -6.79
C ILE A 41 4.45 17.15 -7.90
N GLU A 42 5.51 17.93 -7.92
CA GLU A 42 6.66 17.72 -8.77
C GLU A 42 7.82 17.15 -7.97
N HIS A 43 8.40 16.07 -8.48
CA HIS A 43 9.59 15.45 -7.89
C HIS A 43 10.70 16.48 -7.69
N LEU A 44 11.36 16.46 -6.56
CA LEU A 44 12.40 17.39 -6.06
C LEU A 44 11.87 18.76 -5.63
N LYS A 45 10.92 19.37 -6.33
CA LYS A 45 10.45 20.73 -6.02
C LYS A 45 9.54 20.78 -4.80
N ASP A 46 8.63 19.79 -4.69
CA ASP A 46 7.57 19.80 -3.68
C ASP A 46 7.87 18.89 -2.48
N TYR A 47 9.14 18.82 -2.08
CA TYR A 47 9.61 18.10 -0.89
C TYR A 47 10.22 19.08 0.14
N PRO A 48 9.42 19.95 0.77
CA PRO A 48 9.91 21.11 1.54
C PRO A 48 10.69 20.72 2.80
N THR A 49 10.56 19.47 3.23
CA THR A 49 11.14 18.95 4.48
C THR A 49 12.24 17.93 4.24
N ALA A 50 12.50 17.54 3.00
CA ALA A 50 13.39 16.42 2.65
C ALA A 50 14.84 16.56 3.15
N THR A 51 15.30 17.80 3.39
CA THR A 51 16.67 18.11 3.83
C THR A 51 16.73 18.80 5.19
N LYS A 52 15.58 19.04 5.83
CA LYS A 52 15.54 19.67 7.15
C LYS A 52 16.01 18.73 8.25
N ASN A 53 16.73 19.29 9.21
CA ASN A 53 17.11 18.61 10.46
C ASN A 53 16.01 18.79 11.52
N PRO A 54 15.97 17.99 12.59
CA PRO A 54 14.95 18.12 13.63
C PRO A 54 14.85 19.53 14.24
N TRP A 55 15.96 20.24 14.37
CA TRP A 55 15.99 21.61 14.92
C TRP A 55 15.51 22.70 13.95
N ASP A 56 15.33 22.38 12.67
CA ASP A 56 14.79 23.30 11.66
C ASP A 56 13.24 23.34 11.66
N PHE A 57 12.61 22.47 12.45
CA PHE A 57 11.17 22.43 12.63
C PHE A 57 10.73 23.27 13.84
N GLN A 58 9.57 23.91 13.71
CA GLN A 58 9.01 24.76 14.75
C GLN A 58 8.83 24.04 16.10
N HIS A 59 8.36 22.81 16.05
CA HIS A 59 8.09 21.99 17.22
C HIS A 59 9.12 20.87 17.41
N ARG A 60 10.27 20.94 16.70
CA ARG A 60 11.37 19.96 16.78
C ARG A 60 10.90 18.51 16.61
N MET A 61 9.98 18.30 15.66
CA MET A 61 9.35 17.00 15.34
C MET A 61 8.33 16.51 16.39
N ALA A 62 7.97 17.31 17.39
CA ALA A 62 6.92 17.00 18.34
C ALA A 62 5.60 17.61 17.86
N GLU A 63 4.61 16.76 17.57
CA GLU A 63 3.31 17.24 17.09
C GLU A 63 2.52 17.96 18.19
N PRO A 64 2.05 19.19 17.94
CA PRO A 64 1.16 19.89 18.88
C PRO A 64 -0.15 19.13 19.08
N LEU A 65 -0.69 19.12 20.29
CA LEU A 65 -1.99 18.51 20.59
C LEU A 65 -3.12 19.05 19.72
N SER A 66 -3.06 20.32 19.31
CA SER A 66 -4.04 20.91 18.39
C SER A 66 -4.06 20.19 17.03
N VAL A 67 -2.88 19.87 16.48
CA VAL A 67 -2.76 19.13 15.21
C VAL A 67 -3.30 17.71 15.35
N LEU A 68 -2.99 17.03 16.46
CA LEU A 68 -3.50 15.68 16.73
C LEU A 68 -5.02 15.67 16.87
N ASN A 69 -5.60 16.65 17.59
CA ASN A 69 -7.04 16.78 17.78
C ASN A 69 -7.79 17.15 16.48
N GLU A 70 -7.15 17.84 15.56
CA GLU A 70 -7.73 18.13 14.25
C GLU A 70 -7.69 16.95 13.30
N ASN A 71 -6.75 16.01 13.51
CA ASN A 71 -6.50 14.87 12.65
C ASN A 71 -6.52 13.53 13.42
N PRO A 72 -7.63 13.17 14.08
CA PRO A 72 -7.69 12.03 15.02
C PRO A 72 -7.50 10.66 14.35
N VAL A 73 -7.65 10.56 13.05
CA VAL A 73 -7.41 9.34 12.27
C VAL A 73 -6.02 9.39 11.62
N ILE A 74 -5.75 10.40 10.83
CA ILE A 74 -4.49 10.52 10.06
C ILE A 74 -3.27 10.56 10.99
N SER A 75 -3.37 11.20 12.16
CA SER A 75 -2.27 11.30 13.13
C SER A 75 -1.82 9.96 13.71
N LYS A 76 -2.63 8.91 13.60
CA LYS A 76 -2.25 7.55 13.99
C LYS A 76 -1.30 6.88 12.99
N CYS A 77 -1.16 7.41 11.78
CA CYS A 77 -0.27 6.85 10.77
C CYS A 77 1.20 6.97 11.18
N TYR A 78 1.95 5.89 11.07
CA TYR A 78 3.38 5.86 11.38
C TYR A 78 4.22 6.89 10.62
N ALA A 79 3.76 7.30 9.45
CA ALA A 79 4.44 8.24 8.58
C ALA A 79 3.94 9.69 8.76
N PHE A 80 2.99 9.94 9.66
CA PHE A 80 2.50 11.29 9.95
C PHE A 80 3.39 11.96 10.99
N GLY A 81 3.79 13.18 10.74
CA GLY A 81 4.60 13.99 11.62
C GLY A 81 4.72 15.41 11.10
N GLU A 82 5.31 16.34 11.88
CA GLU A 82 5.55 17.73 11.48
C GLU A 82 6.27 17.85 10.13
N ASP A 83 7.08 16.84 9.83
CA ASP A 83 7.86 16.75 8.60
C ASP A 83 7.10 16.21 7.39
N THR A 84 5.93 15.59 7.57
CA THR A 84 5.21 14.86 6.52
C THR A 84 3.72 15.17 6.42
N GLN A 85 3.14 15.88 7.41
CA GLN A 85 1.71 16.17 7.47
C GLN A 85 1.15 16.80 6.17
N HIS A 86 1.97 17.53 5.43
CA HIS A 86 1.61 18.17 4.17
C HIS A 86 1.34 17.17 3.02
N PHE A 87 1.65 15.88 3.18
CA PHE A 87 1.32 14.80 2.25
C PHE A 87 0.04 14.05 2.63
N PHE A 88 -0.56 14.37 3.75
CA PHE A 88 -1.78 13.73 4.22
C PHE A 88 -2.98 14.67 4.10
N VAL A 89 -4.18 14.08 4.04
CA VAL A 89 -5.41 14.86 4.13
C VAL A 89 -5.61 15.37 5.55
N LYS A 90 -6.42 16.39 5.70
CA LYS A 90 -6.95 16.79 7.01
C LYS A 90 -8.29 16.10 7.23
N ASP A 91 -8.47 15.44 8.35
CA ASP A 91 -9.66 14.63 8.61
C ASP A 91 -10.96 15.45 8.55
N LYS A 92 -10.93 16.69 9.04
CA LYS A 92 -12.10 17.59 9.02
C LYS A 92 -12.50 18.04 7.61
N GLU A 93 -11.55 18.15 6.67
CA GLU A 93 -11.80 18.57 5.29
C GLU A 93 -12.30 17.41 4.42
N HIS A 94 -12.02 16.17 4.84
CA HIS A 94 -12.36 14.96 4.10
C HIS A 94 -13.08 13.94 4.99
N PRO A 95 -14.29 14.26 5.48
CA PRO A 95 -15.02 13.38 6.39
C PRO A 95 -15.50 12.10 5.71
N TYR A 96 -15.59 11.03 6.48
CA TYR A 96 -16.27 9.78 6.16
C TYR A 96 -17.01 9.30 7.42
N ILE A 97 -17.87 8.30 7.30
CA ILE A 97 -18.70 7.83 8.41
C ILE A 97 -18.20 6.45 8.83
N GLN A 98 -17.82 6.31 10.07
CA GLN A 98 -17.44 5.05 10.69
C GLN A 98 -18.66 4.44 11.40
N GLU A 99 -19.30 3.46 10.78
CA GLU A 99 -20.34 2.66 11.44
C GLU A 99 -19.70 1.69 12.45
N LYS A 100 -18.52 1.17 12.09
CA LYS A 100 -17.53 0.56 12.99
C LYS A 100 -16.23 1.32 12.89
N PRO A 101 -15.39 1.38 13.93
CA PRO A 101 -14.10 2.07 13.88
C PRO A 101 -13.22 1.56 12.75
N PHE A 102 -12.75 2.48 11.89
CA PHE A 102 -11.86 2.18 10.78
C PHE A 102 -10.94 3.37 10.50
N ASP A 103 -9.65 3.18 10.60
CA ASP A 103 -8.67 4.25 10.44
C ASP A 103 -8.24 4.39 8.97
N TRP A 104 -8.94 5.20 8.20
CA TRP A 104 -8.69 5.39 6.76
C TRP A 104 -7.61 6.43 6.49
N ILE A 105 -6.39 5.97 6.18
CA ILE A 105 -5.23 6.82 5.90
C ILE A 105 -5.22 7.25 4.43
N ARG A 106 -5.22 8.56 4.17
CA ARG A 106 -5.34 9.15 2.83
C ARG A 106 -4.30 10.22 2.56
N GLY A 107 -3.82 10.28 1.30
CA GLY A 107 -2.97 11.35 0.80
C GLY A 107 -3.44 11.73 -0.61
N TYR A 108 -4.03 12.93 -0.75
CA TYR A 108 -4.60 13.41 -1.99
C TYR A 108 -3.66 14.41 -2.66
N GLN A 109 -2.80 13.92 -3.51
CA GLN A 109 -1.89 14.67 -4.37
C GLN A 109 -1.43 13.80 -5.54
N VAL A 110 -0.87 14.42 -6.57
CA VAL A 110 -0.20 13.66 -7.64
C VAL A 110 0.86 12.74 -7.04
N GLY A 111 0.79 11.46 -7.39
CA GLY A 111 1.61 10.41 -6.79
C GLY A 111 0.97 9.70 -5.59
N GLY A 112 -0.07 10.27 -4.99
CA GLY A 112 -0.79 9.67 -3.86
C GLY A 112 0.13 9.22 -2.73
N LYS A 113 -0.24 8.12 -2.08
CA LYS A 113 0.56 7.50 -1.01
C LYS A 113 1.89 6.89 -1.47
N SER A 114 2.20 6.81 -2.79
CA SER A 114 3.51 6.34 -3.26
C SER A 114 4.68 7.23 -2.81
N ILE A 115 4.41 8.44 -2.30
CA ILE A 115 5.41 9.34 -1.72
C ILE A 115 5.80 8.89 -0.31
N THR A 116 4.83 8.41 0.49
CA THR A 116 4.99 8.11 1.93
C THR A 116 4.94 6.63 2.29
N TRP A 117 4.73 5.73 1.33
CA TRP A 117 4.53 4.29 1.56
C TRP A 117 5.72 3.55 2.18
N GLY A 118 5.49 2.33 2.69
CA GLY A 118 6.52 1.49 3.32
C GLY A 118 7.56 0.89 2.36
N ARG A 119 7.33 0.87 1.09
CA ARG A 119 8.20 0.37 -0.01
C ARG A 119 8.42 -1.13 -0.03
N ALA A 120 7.71 -1.89 0.78
CA ALA A 120 7.77 -3.35 0.81
C ALA A 120 7.17 -3.96 -0.48
N CYS A 121 7.87 -4.91 -1.10
CA CYS A 121 7.59 -5.45 -2.43
C CYS A 121 7.80 -6.97 -2.49
N GLN A 122 7.09 -7.73 -1.68
CA GLN A 122 7.15 -9.19 -1.71
C GLN A 122 6.18 -9.73 -2.76
N ARG A 123 6.61 -10.68 -3.59
CA ARG A 123 5.72 -11.41 -4.48
C ARG A 123 4.75 -12.27 -3.66
N TRP A 124 3.48 -12.25 -4.02
CA TRP A 124 2.54 -13.26 -3.57
C TRP A 124 2.83 -14.57 -4.27
N SER A 125 2.69 -15.67 -3.56
CA SER A 125 2.90 -17.03 -4.07
C SER A 125 1.58 -17.71 -4.46
N ASN A 126 1.63 -18.96 -4.89
CA ASN A 126 0.41 -19.75 -5.09
C ASN A 126 -0.35 -20.01 -3.79
N PHE A 127 0.30 -19.91 -2.63
CA PHE A 127 -0.42 -20.06 -1.36
C PHE A 127 -1.51 -18.99 -1.21
N GLU A 128 -1.23 -17.73 -1.55
CA GLU A 128 -2.19 -16.63 -1.50
C GLU A 128 -3.24 -16.73 -2.62
N PHE A 129 -2.84 -17.08 -3.84
CA PHE A 129 -3.78 -17.23 -4.97
C PHE A 129 -4.68 -18.45 -4.87
N THR A 130 -4.36 -19.43 -4.05
CA THR A 130 -5.20 -20.61 -3.80
C THR A 130 -5.87 -20.60 -2.43
N ALA A 131 -5.57 -19.64 -1.57
CA ALA A 131 -6.11 -19.55 -0.21
C ALA A 131 -7.65 -19.64 -0.15
N PRO A 132 -8.42 -18.88 -0.96
CA PRO A 132 -9.88 -18.98 -0.93
C PRO A 132 -10.39 -20.41 -1.23
N MET A 133 -9.80 -21.09 -2.20
CA MET A 133 -10.15 -22.46 -2.54
C MET A 133 -9.73 -23.46 -1.44
N ARG A 134 -8.51 -23.32 -0.91
CA ARG A 134 -7.98 -24.22 0.11
C ARG A 134 -8.74 -24.15 1.43
N TYR A 135 -9.16 -22.96 1.81
CA TYR A 135 -9.83 -22.70 3.09
C TYR A 135 -11.36 -22.63 2.96
N GLY A 136 -11.92 -22.64 1.74
CA GLY A 136 -13.36 -22.66 1.51
C GLY A 136 -14.07 -21.34 1.84
N TYR A 137 -13.37 -20.21 1.73
CA TYR A 137 -13.97 -18.89 1.92
C TYR A 137 -13.97 -18.07 0.61
N ALA A 138 -14.86 -17.07 0.52
CA ALA A 138 -14.96 -16.17 -0.63
C ALA A 138 -15.09 -16.90 -1.99
N VAL A 139 -14.53 -16.31 -3.06
CA VAL A 139 -14.46 -16.91 -4.41
C VAL A 139 -13.00 -17.18 -4.75
N ASP A 140 -12.76 -18.17 -5.60
CA ASP A 140 -11.40 -18.47 -6.04
C ASP A 140 -10.85 -17.34 -6.93
N TRP A 141 -9.55 -17.11 -6.87
CA TRP A 141 -8.86 -16.20 -7.76
C TRP A 141 -8.95 -16.71 -9.22
N PRO A 142 -9.27 -15.85 -10.19
CA PRO A 142 -9.31 -16.25 -11.60
C PRO A 142 -7.92 -16.36 -12.24
N ILE A 143 -6.86 -16.24 -11.43
CA ILE A 143 -5.45 -16.30 -11.82
C ILE A 143 -4.64 -17.10 -10.81
N ARG A 144 -3.43 -17.50 -11.21
CA ARG A 144 -2.40 -18.15 -10.38
C ARG A 144 -1.09 -17.40 -10.49
N TYR A 145 -0.08 -17.82 -9.73
CA TYR A 145 1.24 -17.18 -9.70
C TYR A 145 1.84 -17.02 -11.11
N ASP A 146 1.75 -18.05 -11.94
CA ASP A 146 2.33 -18.05 -13.29
C ASP A 146 1.69 -17.01 -14.22
N ASP A 147 0.42 -16.66 -14.01
CA ASP A 147 -0.27 -15.61 -14.76
C ASP A 147 0.26 -14.21 -14.47
N ILE A 148 0.87 -14.01 -13.29
CA ILE A 148 1.34 -12.69 -12.83
C ILE A 148 2.87 -12.60 -12.71
N ALA A 149 3.60 -13.71 -12.62
CA ALA A 149 5.05 -13.75 -12.44
C ALA A 149 5.83 -12.93 -13.48
N PRO A 150 5.51 -12.95 -14.79
CA PRO A 150 6.18 -12.10 -15.78
C PRO A 150 5.99 -10.61 -15.50
N TRP A 151 4.82 -10.22 -14.97
CA TRP A 151 4.50 -8.84 -14.64
C TRP A 151 5.17 -8.37 -13.36
N TYR A 152 5.38 -9.26 -12.39
CA TYR A 152 6.26 -8.99 -11.26
C TYR A 152 7.68 -8.66 -11.75
N SER A 153 8.27 -9.49 -12.60
CA SER A 153 9.62 -9.26 -13.16
C SER A 153 9.71 -7.94 -13.93
N HIS A 154 8.67 -7.60 -14.72
CA HIS A 154 8.58 -6.33 -15.44
C HIS A 154 8.59 -5.13 -14.49
N VAL A 155 7.78 -5.20 -13.44
CA VAL A 155 7.66 -4.13 -12.43
C VAL A 155 8.94 -4.01 -11.60
N GLU A 156 9.53 -5.11 -11.17
CA GLU A 156 10.74 -5.14 -10.34
C GLU A 156 11.93 -4.47 -11.05
N LYS A 157 12.16 -4.82 -12.33
CA LYS A 157 13.25 -4.24 -13.13
C LYS A 157 13.08 -2.74 -13.29
N PHE A 158 11.89 -2.27 -13.61
CA PHE A 158 11.65 -0.84 -13.84
C PHE A 158 11.64 -0.03 -12.54
N SER A 159 11.05 -0.57 -11.48
CA SER A 159 10.96 0.13 -10.17
C SER A 159 12.31 0.13 -9.42
N GLY A 160 13.13 -0.87 -9.64
CA GLY A 160 14.37 -1.10 -8.89
C GLY A 160 14.07 -1.64 -7.50
N ILE A 161 13.69 -2.93 -7.44
CA ILE A 161 13.46 -3.62 -6.16
C ILE A 161 14.77 -4.26 -5.73
N CYS A 162 15.22 -4.01 -4.51
CA CYS A 162 16.35 -4.71 -3.90
C CYS A 162 15.87 -5.85 -3.01
N GLY A 163 16.63 -6.94 -2.93
CA GLY A 163 16.26 -8.10 -2.12
C GLY A 163 17.18 -9.30 -2.28
N GLY A 164 17.00 -10.30 -1.43
CA GLY A 164 17.67 -11.59 -1.53
C GLY A 164 16.90 -12.56 -2.42
N LYS A 165 17.62 -13.54 -2.99
CA LYS A 165 17.04 -14.73 -3.60
C LYS A 165 17.23 -15.88 -2.61
N ASP A 166 16.14 -16.33 -2.03
CA ASP A 166 16.16 -17.22 -0.86
C ASP A 166 15.57 -18.60 -1.17
N GLY A 167 14.96 -18.79 -2.36
CA GLY A 167 14.41 -20.07 -2.84
C GLY A 167 13.22 -20.58 -2.03
N LEU A 168 12.45 -19.68 -1.40
CA LEU A 168 11.31 -20.05 -0.57
C LEU A 168 10.00 -20.11 -1.37
N GLU A 169 9.26 -21.19 -1.27
CA GLU A 169 7.98 -21.36 -1.96
C GLU A 169 6.94 -20.31 -1.51
N ALA A 170 6.87 -20.04 -0.20
CA ALA A 170 5.96 -19.02 0.37
C ALA A 170 6.41 -17.58 0.09
N LEU A 171 7.60 -17.39 -0.52
CA LEU A 171 8.15 -16.08 -0.81
C LEU A 171 8.98 -16.14 -2.09
N PRO A 172 8.33 -16.24 -3.27
CA PRO A 172 9.01 -16.46 -4.54
C PRO A 172 10.07 -15.40 -4.84
N ASP A 173 11.17 -15.84 -5.41
CA ASP A 173 12.24 -14.96 -5.84
C ASP A 173 11.86 -14.14 -7.07
N GLY A 174 12.49 -12.98 -7.19
CA GLY A 174 12.27 -12.02 -8.27
C GLY A 174 13.55 -11.50 -8.91
N GLU A 175 13.41 -10.41 -9.67
CA GLU A 175 14.49 -9.72 -10.36
C GLU A 175 14.97 -8.55 -9.49
N TYR A 176 15.93 -8.83 -8.58
CA TYR A 176 16.32 -7.90 -7.54
C TYR A 176 17.70 -7.28 -7.76
N LEU A 177 17.81 -6.01 -7.39
CA LEU A 177 19.08 -5.35 -7.07
C LEU A 177 19.66 -5.97 -5.78
N PRO A 178 20.98 -5.85 -5.54
CA PRO A 178 21.58 -6.35 -4.31
C PRO A 178 20.83 -5.86 -3.06
N PRO A 179 20.61 -6.70 -2.04
CA PRO A 179 19.92 -6.29 -0.81
C PRO A 179 20.81 -5.37 0.04
N PHE A 180 20.21 -4.64 0.98
CA PHE A 180 20.94 -4.07 2.10
C PHE A 180 21.42 -5.16 3.06
N GLU A 181 22.53 -4.91 3.75
CA GLU A 181 23.01 -5.83 4.77
C GLU A 181 22.17 -5.71 6.06
N MET A 182 22.09 -6.80 6.81
CA MET A 182 21.50 -6.80 8.15
C MET A 182 22.46 -6.10 9.15
N SER A 183 21.90 -5.48 10.18
CA SER A 183 22.67 -5.03 11.32
C SER A 183 23.29 -6.22 12.07
N CYS A 184 24.27 -5.95 12.94
CA CYS A 184 24.91 -7.00 13.74
C CYS A 184 23.88 -7.80 14.58
N LEU A 185 22.89 -7.14 15.17
CA LEU A 185 21.87 -7.80 15.97
C LEU A 185 20.86 -8.55 15.11
N GLU A 186 20.44 -7.98 13.98
CA GLU A 186 19.56 -8.70 13.03
C GLU A 186 20.22 -9.99 12.51
N ALA A 187 21.52 -9.94 12.18
CA ALA A 187 22.27 -11.10 11.74
C ALA A 187 22.42 -12.15 12.85
N GLU A 188 22.60 -11.74 14.11
CA GLU A 188 22.65 -12.67 15.24
C GLU A 188 21.28 -13.30 15.50
N ILE A 189 20.18 -12.55 15.43
CA ILE A 189 18.82 -13.07 15.53
C ILE A 189 18.57 -14.12 14.42
N GLN A 190 18.92 -13.80 13.15
CA GLN A 190 18.82 -14.74 12.04
C GLN A 190 19.57 -16.04 12.31
N LYS A 191 20.82 -15.95 12.75
CA LYS A 191 21.68 -17.08 13.05
C LYS A 191 21.06 -17.98 14.14
N LYS A 192 20.54 -17.40 15.21
CA LYS A 192 19.92 -18.14 16.32
C LYS A 192 18.61 -18.82 15.90
N ILE A 193 17.75 -18.12 15.16
CA ILE A 193 16.52 -18.67 14.62
C ILE A 193 16.83 -19.85 13.70
N SER A 194 17.75 -19.70 12.75
CA SER A 194 18.13 -20.74 11.79
C SER A 194 18.80 -21.96 12.45
N ALA A 195 19.47 -21.78 13.59
CA ALA A 195 20.04 -22.88 14.34
C ALA A 195 18.98 -23.71 15.11
N HIS A 196 17.89 -23.06 15.51
CA HIS A 196 16.85 -23.67 16.34
C HIS A 196 15.68 -24.24 15.51
N TYR A 197 15.23 -23.50 14.48
CA TYR A 197 14.07 -23.86 13.67
C TYR A 197 14.49 -24.30 12.26
N LYS A 198 13.76 -25.28 11.70
CA LYS A 198 13.97 -25.79 10.34
C LYS A 198 13.01 -25.21 9.31
N ASP A 199 11.94 -24.60 9.78
CA ASP A 199 10.80 -24.11 9.01
C ASP A 199 10.62 -22.58 9.06
N ARG A 200 11.45 -21.87 9.82
CA ARG A 200 11.38 -20.42 10.01
C ARG A 200 12.59 -19.74 9.39
N PHE A 201 12.34 -19.10 8.25
CA PHE A 201 13.39 -18.49 7.45
C PHE A 201 13.35 -16.97 7.60
N MET A 202 14.29 -16.43 8.37
CA MET A 202 14.50 -14.99 8.44
C MET A 202 15.37 -14.56 7.27
N VAL A 203 14.83 -13.70 6.41
CA VAL A 203 15.46 -13.28 5.14
C VAL A 203 15.51 -11.76 5.04
N ARG A 204 16.35 -11.25 4.13
CA ARG A 204 16.37 -9.83 3.78
C ARG A 204 15.12 -9.49 3.00
N THR A 205 14.42 -8.45 3.41
CA THR A 205 13.16 -8.04 2.79
C THR A 205 13.38 -7.51 1.37
N ARG A 206 12.34 -7.59 0.54
CA ARG A 206 12.29 -7.00 -0.80
C ARG A 206 11.70 -5.61 -0.69
N TRP A 207 12.46 -4.60 -1.12
CA TRP A 207 12.11 -3.20 -0.97
C TRP A 207 12.39 -2.39 -2.23
N ALA A 208 11.53 -1.41 -2.52
CA ALA A 208 11.67 -0.56 -3.69
C ALA A 208 12.73 0.53 -3.50
N HIS A 209 13.98 0.12 -3.25
CA HIS A 209 15.13 1.00 -3.04
C HIS A 209 16.26 0.71 -4.03
N LEU A 210 16.84 1.75 -4.62
CA LEU A 210 17.97 1.64 -5.53
C LEU A 210 19.28 1.48 -4.75
N THR A 211 19.62 0.27 -4.39
CA THR A 211 20.93 -0.07 -3.78
C THR A 211 22.06 0.01 -4.80
N LYS A 212 21.79 -0.35 -6.04
CA LYS A 212 22.68 -0.26 -7.18
C LYS A 212 21.86 0.12 -8.42
N PRO A 213 21.77 1.40 -8.79
CA PRO A 213 21.01 1.83 -9.95
C PRO A 213 21.54 1.20 -11.23
N GLU A 214 20.64 0.77 -12.10
CA GLU A 214 20.89 0.31 -13.47
C GLU A 214 20.58 1.44 -14.47
N PRO A 215 20.98 1.34 -15.75
CA PRO A 215 20.75 2.39 -16.75
C PRO A 215 19.30 2.88 -16.81
N ILE A 216 18.32 2.00 -16.75
CA ILE A 216 16.90 2.35 -16.77
C ILE A 216 16.50 3.27 -15.61
N HIS A 217 17.11 3.10 -14.45
CA HIS A 217 16.85 3.93 -13.27
C HIS A 217 17.46 5.32 -13.42
N LEU A 218 18.68 5.40 -14.00
CA LEU A 218 19.36 6.67 -14.28
C LEU A 218 18.60 7.46 -15.35
N GLU A 219 18.07 6.79 -16.38
CA GLU A 219 17.19 7.42 -17.38
C GLU A 219 15.89 7.98 -16.79
N GLN A 220 15.40 7.41 -15.70
CA GLN A 220 14.29 7.98 -14.92
C GLN A 220 14.70 9.23 -14.15
N GLY A 221 15.99 9.56 -14.06
CA GLY A 221 16.53 10.64 -13.24
C GLY A 221 16.67 10.24 -11.76
N ARG A 222 16.69 8.95 -11.44
CA ARG A 222 16.79 8.40 -10.09
C ARG A 222 18.20 7.96 -9.76
N GLY A 223 18.66 8.25 -8.56
CA GLY A 223 19.97 7.90 -8.05
C GLY A 223 19.95 6.85 -6.94
N GLN A 224 21.15 6.43 -6.53
CA GLN A 224 21.33 5.45 -5.46
C GLN A 224 20.71 5.92 -4.14
N CYS A 225 20.13 4.98 -3.38
CA CYS A 225 19.67 5.23 -2.03
C CYS A 225 20.84 5.60 -1.09
N GLN A 226 20.72 6.72 -0.42
CA GLN A 226 21.74 7.25 0.50
C GLN A 226 21.54 6.78 1.95
N ALA A 227 20.62 5.86 2.22
CA ALA A 227 20.32 5.32 3.55
C ALA A 227 20.08 6.38 4.64
N ARG A 228 19.44 7.50 4.29
CA ARG A 228 19.22 8.63 5.22
C ARG A 228 18.08 8.42 6.21
N ASP A 229 17.26 7.40 6.01
CA ASP A 229 16.02 7.10 6.78
C ASP A 229 14.98 8.26 6.83
N LEU A 230 14.95 9.09 5.80
CA LEU A 230 14.00 10.21 5.63
C LEU A 230 13.03 9.96 4.47
N CYS A 231 12.67 8.71 4.25
CA CYS A 231 11.93 8.30 3.05
C CYS A 231 10.51 8.85 2.97
N THR A 232 9.85 9.06 4.12
CA THR A 232 8.49 9.58 4.19
C THR A 232 8.34 11.06 3.81
N ARG A 233 9.47 11.79 3.76
CA ARG A 233 9.51 13.23 3.40
C ARG A 233 9.60 13.49 1.90
N GLY A 234 9.57 12.44 1.06
CA GLY A 234 9.99 12.49 -0.33
C GLY A 234 11.52 12.37 -0.45
N CYS A 235 12.00 11.60 -1.44
CA CYS A 235 13.44 11.37 -1.61
C CYS A 235 14.03 12.26 -2.70
N PRO A 236 14.91 13.24 -2.36
CA PRO A 236 15.49 14.13 -3.36
C PRO A 236 16.48 13.42 -4.31
N PHE A 237 16.88 12.18 -4.00
CA PHE A 237 17.72 11.35 -4.86
C PHE A 237 16.92 10.38 -5.74
N GLY A 238 15.58 10.31 -5.58
CA GLY A 238 14.79 9.27 -6.23
C GLY A 238 15.21 7.85 -5.84
N GLY A 239 15.88 7.70 -4.68
CA GLY A 239 16.46 6.44 -4.21
C GLY A 239 15.43 5.35 -3.89
N TYR A 240 14.16 5.69 -3.72
CA TYR A 240 13.06 4.74 -3.67
C TYR A 240 12.05 5.01 -4.80
N PHE A 241 11.24 4.00 -5.14
CA PHE A 241 10.20 4.13 -6.15
C PHE A 241 9.01 4.95 -5.63
N SER A 242 8.60 5.95 -6.43
CA SER A 242 7.30 6.63 -6.33
C SER A 242 6.78 6.97 -7.72
N SER A 243 5.48 7.14 -7.88
CA SER A 243 4.90 7.50 -9.20
C SER A 243 5.47 8.82 -9.72
N VAL A 244 5.68 9.79 -8.84
CA VAL A 244 6.19 11.14 -9.22
C VAL A 244 7.67 11.15 -9.58
N SER A 245 8.45 10.17 -9.13
CA SER A 245 9.88 10.06 -9.46
C SER A 245 10.17 9.07 -10.58
N SER A 246 9.19 8.29 -11.02
CA SER A 246 9.42 7.16 -11.93
C SER A 246 8.36 7.09 -13.04
N THR A 247 7.21 6.47 -12.81
CA THR A 247 6.22 6.14 -13.85
C THR A 247 5.61 7.37 -14.53
N LEU A 248 5.22 8.40 -13.78
CA LEU A 248 4.61 9.60 -14.37
C LEU A 248 5.59 10.44 -15.21
N PRO A 249 6.81 10.75 -14.75
CA PRO A 249 7.82 11.40 -15.59
C PRO A 249 8.17 10.57 -16.82
N TRP A 250 8.23 9.25 -16.70
CA TRP A 250 8.50 8.34 -17.81
C TRP A 250 7.38 8.38 -18.86
N ALA A 251 6.12 8.27 -18.42
CA ALA A 251 4.96 8.42 -19.29
C ALA A 251 4.94 9.79 -20.00
N LYS A 252 5.34 10.86 -19.31
CA LYS A 252 5.40 12.21 -19.88
C LYS A 252 6.39 12.32 -21.04
N LYS A 253 7.51 11.55 -21.03
CA LYS A 253 8.48 11.53 -22.13
C LYS A 253 7.89 11.01 -23.45
N THR A 254 6.82 10.23 -23.42
CA THR A 254 6.14 9.72 -24.62
C THR A 254 5.35 10.81 -25.38
N GLY A 255 5.07 11.93 -24.74
CA GLY A 255 4.17 12.98 -25.27
C GLY A 255 2.69 12.64 -25.19
N ASN A 256 2.31 11.47 -24.67
CA ASN A 256 0.91 11.00 -24.63
C ASN A 256 0.21 11.24 -23.28
N LEU A 257 0.91 11.76 -22.26
CA LEU A 257 0.37 11.95 -20.91
C LEU A 257 -0.14 13.37 -20.68
N THR A 258 -1.39 13.48 -20.22
CA THR A 258 -1.94 14.67 -19.58
C THR A 258 -2.27 14.34 -18.14
N ILE A 259 -1.79 15.13 -17.16
CA ILE A 259 -2.18 15.02 -15.76
C ILE A 259 -3.02 16.25 -15.41
N ARG A 260 -4.21 16.00 -14.83
CA ARG A 260 -5.09 17.05 -14.34
C ARG A 260 -5.28 16.90 -12.82
N PRO A 261 -4.56 17.68 -12.00
CA PRO A 261 -4.80 17.75 -10.56
C PRO A 261 -6.13 18.46 -10.27
N HIS A 262 -6.53 18.51 -9.00
CA HIS A 262 -7.76 19.15 -8.54
C HIS A 262 -9.04 18.62 -9.23
N SER A 263 -9.05 17.32 -9.57
CA SER A 263 -10.13 16.65 -10.31
C SER A 263 -10.77 15.60 -9.43
N VAL A 264 -11.81 15.98 -8.71
CA VAL A 264 -12.57 15.06 -7.84
C VAL A 264 -13.52 14.25 -8.71
N VAL A 265 -13.18 13.00 -8.97
CA VAL A 265 -14.02 12.13 -9.80
C VAL A 265 -15.33 11.82 -9.07
N HIS A 266 -16.43 12.21 -9.71
CA HIS A 266 -17.79 11.97 -9.25
C HIS A 266 -18.28 10.59 -9.69
N SER A 267 -18.20 10.27 -10.98
CA SER A 267 -18.73 9.03 -11.54
C SER A 267 -18.15 8.71 -12.92
N VAL A 268 -18.23 7.45 -13.29
CA VAL A 268 -18.07 6.98 -14.67
C VAL A 268 -19.37 7.21 -15.42
N ILE A 269 -19.30 7.73 -16.63
CA ILE A 269 -20.44 7.98 -17.51
C ILE A 269 -20.69 6.73 -18.36
N TYR A 270 -21.81 6.06 -18.12
CA TYR A 270 -22.22 4.88 -18.88
C TYR A 270 -23.24 5.28 -19.95
N ASP A 271 -23.03 4.85 -21.19
CA ASP A 271 -23.93 5.07 -22.32
C ASP A 271 -24.74 3.77 -22.56
N GLU A 272 -26.02 3.82 -22.27
CA GLU A 272 -26.92 2.64 -22.36
C GLU A 272 -27.13 2.18 -23.80
N GLN A 273 -27.10 3.09 -24.78
CA GLN A 273 -27.25 2.74 -26.17
C GLN A 273 -26.02 2.02 -26.71
N LYS A 274 -24.84 2.44 -26.28
CA LYS A 274 -23.56 1.82 -26.65
C LYS A 274 -23.21 0.60 -25.79
N GLY A 275 -23.89 0.42 -24.67
CA GLY A 275 -23.60 -0.67 -23.71
C GLY A 275 -22.21 -0.59 -23.09
N LYS A 276 -21.61 0.63 -22.97
CA LYS A 276 -20.25 0.83 -22.44
C LYS A 276 -20.05 2.18 -21.77
N ALA A 277 -18.99 2.29 -21.00
CA ALA A 277 -18.57 3.57 -20.45
C ALA A 277 -17.99 4.47 -21.56
N THR A 278 -18.34 5.74 -21.55
CA THR A 278 -17.89 6.72 -22.54
C THR A 278 -17.02 7.81 -21.96
N GLY A 279 -16.98 7.96 -20.63
CA GLY A 279 -16.20 9.03 -19.99
C GLY A 279 -16.32 9.01 -18.47
N VAL A 280 -15.85 10.11 -17.90
CA VAL A 280 -15.80 10.34 -16.46
C VAL A 280 -16.28 11.78 -16.18
N ARG A 281 -17.17 11.91 -15.20
CA ARG A 281 -17.54 13.21 -14.63
C ARG A 281 -16.67 13.52 -13.43
N ILE A 282 -16.09 14.70 -13.40
CA ILE A 282 -15.40 15.24 -12.24
C ILE A 282 -16.13 16.47 -11.69
N ILE A 283 -15.84 16.80 -10.44
CA ILE A 283 -16.02 18.15 -9.91
C ILE A 283 -14.63 18.79 -9.84
N ASP A 284 -14.45 19.91 -10.49
CA ASP A 284 -13.22 20.70 -10.40
C ASP A 284 -13.11 21.28 -8.99
N ALA A 285 -12.08 20.90 -8.24
CA ALA A 285 -11.95 21.30 -6.84
C ALA A 285 -11.69 22.80 -6.63
N LEU A 286 -11.26 23.53 -7.67
CA LEU A 286 -10.97 24.96 -7.59
C LEU A 286 -12.21 25.81 -7.91
N THR A 287 -13.06 25.34 -8.82
CA THR A 287 -14.24 26.09 -9.29
C THR A 287 -15.56 25.53 -8.78
N ASN A 288 -15.55 24.32 -8.23
CA ASN A 288 -16.71 23.54 -7.83
C ASN A 288 -17.71 23.28 -8.98
N GLN A 289 -17.22 23.24 -10.23
CA GLN A 289 -18.03 23.00 -11.41
C GLN A 289 -17.85 21.57 -11.92
N PRO A 290 -18.92 20.91 -12.41
CA PRO A 290 -18.81 19.63 -13.06
C PRO A 290 -18.16 19.76 -14.45
N VAL A 291 -17.27 18.83 -14.78
CA VAL A 291 -16.61 18.74 -16.09
C VAL A 291 -16.60 17.27 -16.53
N ASP A 292 -16.99 17.01 -17.77
CA ASP A 292 -16.98 15.67 -18.36
C ASP A 292 -15.77 15.49 -19.29
N TYR A 293 -15.08 14.36 -19.14
CA TYR A 293 -14.01 13.89 -20.01
C TYR A 293 -14.39 12.56 -20.63
N PHE A 294 -14.05 12.35 -21.89
CA PHE A 294 -14.42 11.18 -22.66
C PHE A 294 -13.22 10.33 -23.05
N ALA A 295 -13.38 9.00 -23.03
CA ALA A 295 -12.34 8.08 -23.46
C ALA A 295 -12.93 6.72 -23.90
N LYS A 296 -12.10 5.95 -24.63
CA LYS A 296 -12.43 4.59 -25.06
C LYS A 296 -12.32 3.59 -23.91
N VAL A 297 -11.33 3.77 -23.02
CA VAL A 297 -11.11 2.92 -21.84
C VAL A 297 -10.90 3.74 -20.59
N ILE A 298 -11.32 3.20 -19.43
CA ILE A 298 -11.26 3.85 -18.13
C ILE A 298 -10.62 2.90 -17.13
N PHE A 299 -9.60 3.40 -16.41
CA PHE A 299 -8.91 2.72 -15.33
C PHE A 299 -9.23 3.38 -13.98
N LEU A 300 -9.78 2.63 -13.04
CA LEU A 300 -10.00 3.08 -11.68
C LEU A 300 -8.82 2.65 -10.80
N ASN A 301 -8.09 3.65 -10.30
CA ASN A 301 -6.88 3.52 -9.49
C ASN A 301 -6.88 4.55 -8.34
N ALA A 302 -8.06 4.85 -7.82
CA ALA A 302 -8.28 5.90 -6.81
C ALA A 302 -7.95 5.46 -5.37
N ALA A 303 -7.33 4.32 -5.18
CA ALA A 303 -7.18 3.50 -3.98
C ALA A 303 -8.51 2.85 -3.54
N CYS A 304 -8.42 1.69 -2.90
CA CYS A 304 -9.52 0.73 -2.69
C CYS A 304 -10.87 1.38 -2.36
N LEU A 305 -10.94 2.13 -1.27
CA LEU A 305 -12.22 2.68 -0.80
C LEU A 305 -12.75 3.81 -1.70
N ASN A 306 -11.87 4.66 -2.26
CA ASN A 306 -12.30 5.67 -3.24
C ASN A 306 -12.75 5.05 -4.56
N THR A 307 -12.12 3.97 -5.02
CA THR A 307 -12.55 3.23 -6.22
C THR A 307 -13.95 2.65 -6.02
N ASN A 308 -14.22 2.05 -4.85
CA ASN A 308 -15.56 1.60 -4.48
C ASN A 308 -16.56 2.76 -4.43
N LEU A 309 -16.18 3.92 -3.85
CA LEU A 309 -17.03 5.12 -3.81
C LEU A 309 -17.40 5.57 -5.23
N VAL A 310 -16.42 5.68 -6.14
CA VAL A 310 -16.68 6.11 -7.53
C VAL A 310 -17.60 5.14 -8.24
N LEU A 311 -17.38 3.83 -8.13
CA LEU A 311 -18.23 2.81 -8.77
C LEU A 311 -19.66 2.81 -8.19
N LEU A 312 -19.82 2.90 -6.87
CA LEU A 312 -21.13 3.00 -6.20
C LEU A 312 -21.89 4.26 -6.62
N ASN A 313 -21.18 5.39 -6.82
CA ASN A 313 -21.76 6.65 -7.25
C ASN A 313 -22.00 6.74 -8.77
N SER A 314 -21.49 5.76 -9.55
CA SER A 314 -21.66 5.67 -10.99
C SER A 314 -22.98 4.96 -11.34
N THR A 315 -24.09 5.65 -11.07
CA THR A 315 -25.44 5.13 -11.29
C THR A 315 -25.97 5.52 -12.67
N SER A 316 -26.81 4.67 -13.26
CA SER A 316 -27.58 4.91 -14.47
C SER A 316 -28.92 4.14 -14.38
N HIS A 317 -29.78 4.28 -15.37
CA HIS A 317 -31.00 3.48 -15.43
C HIS A 317 -30.66 1.97 -15.49
N ARG A 318 -29.59 1.60 -16.23
CA ARG A 318 -29.11 0.21 -16.33
C ARG A 318 -28.44 -0.28 -15.02
N PHE A 319 -27.73 0.58 -14.30
CA PHE A 319 -27.01 0.25 -13.08
C PHE A 319 -27.45 1.15 -11.92
N PRO A 320 -28.67 0.99 -11.37
CA PRO A 320 -29.19 1.90 -10.33
C PRO A 320 -28.43 1.83 -9.00
N ASN A 321 -27.71 0.73 -8.76
CA ASN A 321 -26.97 0.49 -7.52
C ASN A 321 -25.43 0.59 -7.67
N GLY A 322 -24.95 1.29 -8.72
CA GLY A 322 -23.54 1.42 -9.06
C GLY A 322 -23.14 0.60 -10.27
N LEU A 323 -22.10 1.06 -10.97
CA LEU A 323 -21.66 0.49 -12.24
C LEU A 323 -21.26 -0.98 -12.11
N GLY A 324 -21.92 -1.85 -12.87
CA GLY A 324 -21.64 -3.29 -12.89
C GLY A 324 -22.17 -4.08 -11.68
N ASN A 325 -22.96 -3.47 -10.80
CA ASN A 325 -23.40 -4.05 -9.52
C ASN A 325 -24.76 -4.79 -9.59
N ASP A 326 -24.96 -5.64 -10.59
CA ASP A 326 -26.19 -6.43 -10.72
C ASP A 326 -26.29 -7.52 -9.64
N ASN A 327 -25.16 -8.01 -9.16
CA ASN A 327 -25.06 -9.05 -8.13
C ASN A 327 -25.11 -8.51 -6.68
N GLY A 328 -25.12 -7.18 -6.49
CA GLY A 328 -25.17 -6.54 -5.17
C GLY A 328 -23.90 -6.70 -4.33
N LEU A 329 -22.75 -7.02 -4.94
CA LEU A 329 -21.49 -7.30 -4.25
C LEU A 329 -20.53 -6.11 -4.20
N LEU A 330 -20.78 -5.06 -4.98
CA LEU A 330 -19.94 -3.86 -4.97
C LEU A 330 -19.92 -3.23 -3.58
N GLY A 331 -18.72 -2.97 -3.08
CA GLY A 331 -18.48 -2.44 -1.74
C GLY A 331 -18.46 -3.47 -0.62
N LYS A 332 -18.75 -4.76 -0.89
CA LYS A 332 -18.72 -5.84 0.09
C LYS A 332 -17.38 -6.59 0.07
N PHE A 333 -17.13 -7.41 1.11
CA PHE A 333 -15.90 -8.18 1.28
C PHE A 333 -14.65 -7.27 1.34
N ILE A 334 -14.78 -6.12 2.00
CA ILE A 334 -13.62 -5.30 2.32
C ILE A 334 -12.75 -6.07 3.29
N ALA A 335 -11.48 -6.16 2.96
CA ALA A 335 -10.46 -6.83 3.74
C ALA A 335 -9.22 -5.93 3.90
N PHE A 336 -8.33 -6.33 4.77
CA PHE A 336 -7.13 -5.59 5.16
C PHE A 336 -6.11 -6.58 5.70
N GLN A 337 -4.96 -6.13 6.20
CA GLN A 337 -4.02 -7.02 6.89
C GLN A 337 -4.04 -6.75 8.39
N ASN A 338 -3.88 -7.82 9.19
CA ASN A 338 -3.80 -7.70 10.63
C ASN A 338 -2.39 -7.23 11.03
N TYR A 339 -2.30 -5.99 11.53
CA TYR A 339 -1.03 -5.29 11.81
C TYR A 339 -0.98 -4.76 13.25
N ARG A 340 -1.75 -5.32 14.16
CA ARG A 340 -1.94 -4.71 15.48
C ARG A 340 -1.07 -5.29 16.60
N ALA A 341 -0.27 -6.34 16.33
CA ALA A 341 0.52 -7.00 17.36
C ALA A 341 2.03 -6.89 17.12
N SER A 342 2.77 -6.73 18.20
CA SER A 342 4.23 -6.69 18.22
C SER A 342 4.81 -7.31 19.49
N VAL A 343 6.06 -7.76 19.37
CA VAL A 343 6.86 -8.23 20.50
C VAL A 343 8.22 -7.56 20.42
N HIS A 344 8.74 -7.06 21.52
CA HIS A 344 10.06 -6.40 21.54
C HIS A 344 10.74 -6.59 22.88
N GLY A 345 12.05 -6.35 22.90
CA GLY A 345 12.86 -6.41 24.10
C GLY A 345 14.23 -5.75 23.92
N THR A 346 15.11 -5.93 24.86
CA THR A 346 16.45 -5.36 24.89
C THR A 346 17.51 -6.44 24.69
N TYR A 347 18.72 -6.02 24.27
CA TYR A 347 19.87 -6.91 24.11
C TYR A 347 21.12 -6.24 24.67
N SER A 348 21.80 -6.94 25.58
CA SER A 348 22.93 -6.42 26.32
C SER A 348 24.31 -6.58 25.65
N GLY A 349 24.35 -7.34 24.53
CA GLY A 349 25.56 -7.53 23.72
C GLY A 349 25.85 -6.42 22.73
N PHE A 350 26.88 -6.59 21.91
CA PHE A 350 27.35 -5.65 20.89
C PHE A 350 27.53 -4.21 21.38
N LYS A 351 28.12 -4.03 22.57
CA LYS A 351 28.27 -2.71 23.20
C LYS A 351 29.12 -1.74 22.37
N ASP A 352 30.09 -2.26 21.61
CA ASP A 352 30.98 -1.48 20.76
C ASP A 352 30.47 -1.25 19.35
N ASN A 353 29.28 -1.79 19.03
CA ASN A 353 28.66 -1.63 17.73
C ASN A 353 27.55 -0.59 17.77
N TYR A 354 27.45 0.22 16.72
CA TYR A 354 26.46 1.25 16.58
C TYR A 354 25.92 1.28 15.15
N ILE A 355 24.62 1.53 14.97
CA ILE A 355 24.07 1.82 13.66
C ILE A 355 24.09 3.32 13.46
N TYR A 356 24.89 3.75 12.49
CA TYR A 356 24.90 5.13 12.05
C TYR A 356 24.37 5.21 10.63
N GLY A 357 23.36 6.07 10.40
CA GLY A 357 22.66 6.09 9.13
C GLY A 357 21.84 4.81 8.98
N ARG A 358 20.57 4.85 9.28
CA ARG A 358 19.72 3.68 9.31
C ARG A 358 19.65 3.01 7.93
N ASN A 359 19.76 1.69 7.89
CA ASN A 359 19.27 0.88 6.80
C ASN A 359 17.75 1.09 6.70
N PRO A 360 17.22 1.59 5.57
CA PRO A 360 15.79 1.88 5.41
C PRO A 360 14.92 0.62 5.30
N THR A 361 15.48 -0.56 5.53
CA THR A 361 14.83 -1.85 5.34
C THR A 361 14.92 -2.69 6.61
N ASN A 362 13.94 -3.56 6.81
CA ASN A 362 13.92 -4.53 7.90
C ASN A 362 13.95 -5.95 7.32
N PRO A 363 14.66 -6.91 7.94
CA PRO A 363 14.48 -8.32 7.60
C PRO A 363 13.08 -8.81 7.99
N MET A 364 12.72 -9.98 7.47
CA MET A 364 11.43 -10.60 7.77
C MET A 364 11.56 -12.11 7.89
N ILE A 365 10.64 -12.72 8.62
CA ILE A 365 10.43 -14.17 8.61
C ILE A 365 9.24 -14.44 7.69
N ALA A 366 9.48 -15.25 6.64
CA ALA A 366 8.44 -15.67 5.72
C ALA A 366 7.35 -16.47 6.46
N ASN A 367 6.13 -16.47 5.93
CA ASN A 367 5.05 -17.26 6.50
C ASN A 367 5.48 -18.74 6.62
N TYR A 368 5.22 -19.32 7.78
CA TYR A 368 5.48 -20.73 8.09
C TYR A 368 4.23 -21.45 8.63
N ARG A 369 3.06 -20.76 8.65
CA ARG A 369 1.79 -21.31 9.12
C ARG A 369 0.88 -21.71 7.97
N ASN A 370 0.19 -22.83 8.12
CA ASN A 370 -0.87 -23.29 7.23
C ASN A 370 -0.48 -23.36 5.74
N LEU A 371 0.78 -23.65 5.42
CA LEU A 371 1.27 -23.71 4.04
C LEU A 371 0.75 -24.97 3.32
N HIS A 372 1.24 -26.15 3.71
CA HIS A 372 0.90 -27.42 3.08
C HIS A 372 -0.21 -28.18 3.81
N LYS A 373 -0.45 -27.86 5.05
CA LYS A 373 -1.50 -28.43 5.91
C LYS A 373 -2.01 -27.37 6.88
N GLN A 374 -3.22 -27.56 7.36
CA GLN A 374 -3.75 -26.77 8.46
C GLN A 374 -3.07 -27.22 9.76
N ASP A 375 -2.24 -26.39 10.36
CA ASP A 375 -1.49 -26.66 11.58
C ASP A 375 -1.84 -25.73 12.75
N THR A 376 -2.85 -24.86 12.56
CA THR A 376 -3.39 -23.95 13.57
C THR A 376 -4.91 -24.06 13.66
N ASP A 377 -5.50 -23.41 14.65
CA ASP A 377 -6.96 -23.32 14.83
C ASP A 377 -7.56 -22.04 14.17
N TYR A 378 -6.82 -21.43 13.25
CA TYR A 378 -7.23 -20.29 12.43
C TYR A 378 -6.81 -20.48 10.96
N LEU A 379 -7.46 -19.77 10.05
CA LEU A 379 -7.17 -19.79 8.62
C LEU A 379 -6.15 -18.70 8.25
N GLY A 380 -5.40 -18.92 7.16
CA GLY A 380 -4.38 -18.02 6.70
C GLY A 380 -3.08 -18.14 7.47
N GLY A 381 -2.22 -17.16 7.31
CA GLY A 381 -0.92 -17.11 7.98
C GLY A 381 -0.45 -15.67 8.18
N PHE A 382 0.78 -15.52 8.61
CA PHE A 382 1.38 -14.22 8.82
C PHE A 382 2.86 -14.18 8.42
N LEU A 383 3.25 -13.04 7.89
CA LEU A 383 4.63 -12.63 7.74
C LEU A 383 5.05 -11.84 8.98
N THR A 384 6.27 -12.01 9.42
CA THR A 384 6.81 -11.30 10.59
C THR A 384 7.93 -10.38 10.17
N PHE A 385 7.77 -9.06 10.29
CA PHE A 385 8.88 -8.14 10.16
C PHE A 385 9.72 -8.14 11.42
N VAL A 386 11.04 -8.10 11.26
CA VAL A 386 12.02 -8.06 12.35
C VAL A 386 12.78 -6.76 12.25
N TRP A 387 13.06 -6.14 13.36
CA TRP A 387 13.87 -4.92 13.44
C TRP A 387 14.83 -4.96 14.60
N ALA A 388 15.97 -4.31 14.45
CA ALA A 388 16.89 -4.06 15.53
C ALA A 388 17.46 -2.63 15.40
N THR A 389 17.57 -1.95 16.51
CA THR A 389 18.13 -0.59 16.57
C THR A 389 18.86 -0.38 17.89
N ARG A 390 19.84 0.50 17.91
CA ARG A 390 20.45 0.98 19.12
C ARG A 390 20.06 2.42 19.36
N ARG A 391 19.47 2.68 20.50
CA ARG A 391 19.01 4.00 20.90
C ARG A 391 19.92 4.58 21.96
N GLY A 392 19.93 5.92 22.13
CA GLY A 392 20.53 6.54 23.29
C GLY A 392 19.83 6.12 24.58
N SER A 393 20.50 6.19 25.72
CA SER A 393 19.98 5.79 27.03
C SER A 393 18.63 6.43 27.37
N PHE A 394 18.42 7.67 26.98
CA PHE A 394 17.19 8.43 27.19
C PHE A 394 15.95 7.76 26.58
N GLN A 395 16.10 7.06 25.44
CA GLN A 395 14.97 6.40 24.78
C GLN A 395 14.64 5.00 25.33
N ASN A 396 15.48 4.45 26.18
CA ASN A 396 15.27 3.15 26.82
C ASN A 396 14.54 3.23 28.18
N GLY A 397 13.83 4.33 28.46
CA GLY A 397 13.14 4.53 29.73
C GLY A 397 14.12 4.78 30.88
N GLY A 398 15.26 5.39 30.57
CA GLY A 398 16.22 5.83 31.57
C GLY A 398 15.54 6.68 32.65
N GLU A 399 16.01 6.54 33.86
CA GLU A 399 15.45 7.12 35.06
C GLU A 399 15.00 8.57 34.83
N GLU A 400 13.83 8.90 35.35
CA GLU A 400 13.40 10.30 35.52
C GLU A 400 14.45 11.01 36.34
N GLY A 401 15.42 11.63 35.71
CA GLY A 401 16.56 12.24 36.37
C GLY A 401 16.66 13.72 36.07
N ILE A 402 16.94 14.49 37.07
CA ILE A 402 17.42 15.87 36.99
C ILE A 402 18.81 15.89 37.56
N GLY A 403 19.74 16.58 36.90
CA GLY A 403 21.07 16.80 37.43
C GLY A 403 22.20 16.06 36.69
N GLU A 404 23.32 15.86 37.35
CA GLU A 404 24.57 15.33 36.78
C GLU A 404 24.40 13.90 36.27
N ALA A 405 23.85 13.00 37.07
CA ALA A 405 23.63 11.60 36.71
C ALA A 405 22.74 11.44 35.46
N TYR A 406 21.73 12.30 35.30
CA TYR A 406 20.91 12.33 34.10
C TYR A 406 21.69 12.78 32.86
N LYS A 407 22.54 13.83 33.02
CA LYS A 407 23.39 14.30 31.92
C LYS A 407 24.38 13.24 31.48
N ASP A 408 25.01 12.56 32.45
CA ASP A 408 25.94 11.48 32.17
C ASP A 408 25.27 10.32 31.46
N ALA A 409 24.08 9.92 31.91
CA ALA A 409 23.29 8.88 31.27
C ALA A 409 22.90 9.22 29.80
N LEU A 410 22.74 10.50 29.45
CA LEU A 410 22.47 10.92 28.08
C LEU A 410 23.68 10.75 27.14
N THR A 411 24.89 10.69 27.69
CA THR A 411 26.13 10.50 26.92
C THR A 411 26.46 9.04 26.69
N GLU A 412 25.87 8.13 27.48
CA GLU A 412 26.10 6.70 27.36
C GLU A 412 25.28 6.10 26.21
N PRO A 413 25.84 5.20 25.41
CA PRO A 413 25.08 4.44 24.42
C PRO A 413 24.08 3.53 25.15
N GLY A 414 22.81 3.63 24.77
CA GLY A 414 21.78 2.73 25.29
C GLY A 414 21.96 1.27 24.82
N LEU A 415 21.16 0.38 25.37
CA LEU A 415 21.10 -1.01 24.93
C LEU A 415 20.55 -1.10 23.50
N TRP A 416 20.88 -2.20 22.84
CA TRP A 416 20.15 -2.58 21.65
C TRP A 416 18.69 -2.92 21.99
N SER A 417 17.80 -2.56 21.10
CA SER A 417 16.40 -2.97 21.14
C SER A 417 16.08 -3.72 19.84
N ALA A 418 15.36 -4.82 19.96
CA ALA A 418 14.90 -5.59 18.81
C ALA A 418 13.43 -5.99 19.00
N GLY A 419 12.76 -6.21 17.91
CA GLY A 419 11.36 -6.64 17.95
C GLY A 419 10.87 -7.23 16.66
N MET A 420 9.65 -7.73 16.74
CA MET A 420 8.89 -8.35 15.66
C MET A 420 7.49 -7.74 15.63
N TYR A 421 6.94 -7.52 14.42
CA TYR A 421 5.55 -7.15 14.26
C TYR A 421 4.89 -7.98 13.16
N ILE A 422 3.60 -8.22 13.34
CA ILE A 422 2.80 -9.06 12.46
C ILE A 422 2.37 -8.31 11.19
N GLN A 423 2.29 -9.02 10.08
CA GLN A 423 1.47 -8.72 8.93
C GLN A 423 0.69 -9.99 8.58
N GLY A 424 -0.53 -10.09 9.09
CA GLY A 424 -1.38 -11.29 9.01
C GLY A 424 -2.47 -11.16 7.97
N GLU A 425 -2.87 -12.27 7.40
CA GLU A 425 -4.02 -12.35 6.52
C GLU A 425 -5.32 -12.12 7.30
N THR A 426 -6.28 -11.43 6.70
CA THR A 426 -7.66 -11.42 7.21
C THR A 426 -8.58 -12.09 6.20
N ILE A 427 -9.63 -12.72 6.67
CA ILE A 427 -10.58 -13.43 5.81
C ILE A 427 -11.64 -12.44 5.31
N PRO A 428 -11.81 -12.24 3.99
CA PRO A 428 -12.86 -11.38 3.45
C PRO A 428 -14.24 -11.92 3.83
N LYS A 429 -15.06 -11.09 4.47
CA LYS A 429 -16.41 -11.44 4.90
C LYS A 429 -17.43 -10.41 4.39
N GLU A 430 -18.65 -10.84 4.08
CA GLU A 430 -19.69 -9.99 3.51
C GLU A 430 -20.10 -8.86 4.47
N SER A 431 -20.01 -9.10 5.77
CA SER A 431 -20.29 -8.11 6.82
C SER A 431 -19.30 -6.92 6.80
N ASN A 432 -18.09 -7.12 6.27
CA ASN A 432 -17.12 -6.04 6.08
C ASN A 432 -17.40 -5.35 4.74
N HIS A 433 -17.95 -4.14 4.81
CA HIS A 433 -18.41 -3.44 3.62
C HIS A 433 -18.25 -1.93 3.71
N VAL A 434 -18.36 -1.30 2.55
CA VAL A 434 -18.54 0.14 2.40
C VAL A 434 -19.80 0.43 1.60
N ARG A 435 -20.45 1.54 1.88
CA ARG A 435 -21.64 2.03 1.18
C ARG A 435 -21.71 3.53 1.17
N LEU A 436 -22.55 4.11 0.35
CA LEU A 436 -22.76 5.55 0.29
C LEU A 436 -23.78 6.01 1.33
N SER A 437 -23.52 7.15 1.95
CA SER A 437 -24.49 7.83 2.79
C SER A 437 -25.64 8.39 1.95
N LYS A 438 -26.88 8.26 2.44
CA LYS A 438 -28.06 8.87 1.81
C LYS A 438 -28.19 10.36 2.16
N ASP A 439 -27.69 10.76 3.34
CA ASP A 439 -27.98 12.06 3.95
C ASP A 439 -26.77 12.99 3.98
N LYS A 440 -25.54 12.43 4.09
CA LYS A 440 -24.32 13.22 4.22
C LYS A 440 -23.52 13.24 2.94
N LYS A 441 -23.10 14.44 2.53
CA LYS A 441 -22.27 14.68 1.37
C LYS A 441 -20.98 15.39 1.79
N ASP A 442 -19.94 15.28 0.96
CA ASP A 442 -18.73 16.06 1.09
C ASP A 442 -18.90 17.48 0.50
N GLN A 443 -17.84 18.28 0.55
CA GLN A 443 -17.85 19.67 0.05
C GLN A 443 -18.08 19.79 -1.46
N TRP A 444 -17.98 18.71 -2.23
CA TRP A 444 -18.26 18.66 -3.68
C TRP A 444 -19.61 18.03 -4.01
N GLY A 445 -20.45 17.80 -3.00
CA GLY A 445 -21.77 17.23 -3.19
C GLY A 445 -21.77 15.71 -3.40
N ILE A 446 -20.64 15.03 -3.23
CA ILE A 446 -20.50 13.58 -3.36
C ILE A 446 -20.92 12.91 -2.05
N PRO A 447 -21.73 11.84 -2.07
CA PRO A 447 -22.09 11.10 -0.86
C PRO A 447 -20.86 10.64 -0.08
N GLN A 448 -20.85 10.84 1.25
CA GLN A 448 -19.79 10.34 2.11
C GLN A 448 -19.80 8.80 2.13
N LEU A 449 -18.61 8.21 2.16
CA LEU A 449 -18.46 6.77 2.33
C LEU A 449 -18.73 6.39 3.79
N ILE A 450 -19.52 5.34 3.98
CA ILE A 450 -19.73 4.69 5.27
C ILE A 450 -18.90 3.42 5.29
N THR A 451 -18.10 3.22 6.35
CA THR A 451 -17.29 2.01 6.55
C THR A 451 -17.89 1.18 7.70
N SER A 452 -18.03 -0.13 7.47
CA SER A 452 -18.44 -1.11 8.48
C SER A 452 -17.48 -2.30 8.35
N VAL A 453 -16.35 -2.23 9.04
CA VAL A 453 -15.23 -3.17 8.91
C VAL A 453 -14.69 -3.51 10.30
N ASP A 454 -14.49 -4.78 10.59
CA ASP A 454 -13.96 -5.25 11.87
C ASP A 454 -13.08 -6.50 11.75
N TYR A 455 -12.34 -6.77 12.81
CA TYR A 455 -11.68 -8.05 13.07
C TYR A 455 -12.70 -9.11 13.48
N ASP A 456 -12.27 -10.37 13.51
CA ASP A 456 -13.06 -11.50 14.01
C ASP A 456 -12.22 -12.49 14.84
N ASP A 457 -12.84 -13.61 15.24
CA ASP A 457 -12.19 -14.64 16.05
C ASP A 457 -10.94 -15.26 15.37
N ASN A 458 -10.95 -15.33 14.04
CA ASN A 458 -9.78 -15.80 13.27
C ASN A 458 -8.57 -14.88 13.49
N ASP A 459 -8.80 -13.56 13.47
CA ASP A 459 -7.76 -12.56 13.70
C ASP A 459 -7.22 -12.63 15.14
N GLU A 460 -8.09 -12.81 16.13
CA GLU A 460 -7.70 -12.93 17.55
C GLU A 460 -6.82 -14.15 17.80
N LYS A 461 -7.15 -15.31 17.21
CA LYS A 461 -6.36 -16.52 17.31
C LYS A 461 -4.99 -16.38 16.66
N MET A 462 -4.94 -15.77 15.46
CA MET A 462 -3.70 -15.48 14.76
C MET A 462 -2.76 -14.59 15.58
N ILE A 463 -3.31 -13.53 16.22
CA ILE A 463 -2.54 -12.64 17.10
C ILE A 463 -1.97 -13.38 18.28
N LYS A 464 -2.75 -14.23 18.92
CA LYS A 464 -2.30 -15.03 20.07
C LYS A 464 -1.13 -15.95 19.70
N ASP A 465 -1.22 -16.62 18.56
CA ASP A 465 -0.12 -17.45 18.04
C ASP A 465 1.10 -16.59 17.74
N PHE A 466 0.95 -15.49 16.98
CA PHE A 466 2.05 -14.57 16.67
C PHE A 466 2.78 -14.08 17.92
N LEU A 467 2.05 -13.62 18.93
CA LEU A 467 2.64 -13.11 20.18
C LEU A 467 3.42 -14.19 20.94
N THR A 468 2.95 -15.44 20.87
CA THR A 468 3.61 -16.59 21.51
C THR A 468 4.88 -16.95 20.75
N GLN A 469 4.78 -17.16 19.45
CA GLN A 469 5.87 -17.59 18.60
C GLN A 469 6.99 -16.54 18.50
N SER A 470 6.62 -15.26 18.38
CA SER A 470 7.61 -14.18 18.30
C SER A 470 8.36 -13.98 19.61
N ALA A 471 7.68 -14.11 20.75
CA ALA A 471 8.36 -14.03 22.05
C ALA A 471 9.34 -15.18 22.25
N GLU A 472 8.98 -16.40 21.84
CA GLU A 472 9.86 -17.57 21.87
C GLU A 472 11.10 -17.34 20.99
N MET A 473 10.91 -16.91 19.73
CA MET A 473 12.01 -16.63 18.80
C MET A 473 12.97 -15.56 19.32
N LEU A 474 12.45 -14.48 19.89
CA LEU A 474 13.27 -13.42 20.48
C LEU A 474 14.03 -13.92 21.72
N SER A 475 13.40 -14.73 22.56
CA SER A 475 14.06 -15.35 23.73
C SER A 475 15.21 -16.26 23.32
N ILE A 476 15.03 -17.11 22.31
CA ILE A 476 16.07 -17.98 21.74
C ILE A 476 17.21 -17.14 21.14
N ALA A 477 16.88 -15.99 20.57
CA ALA A 477 17.88 -15.05 20.05
C ALA A 477 18.66 -14.30 21.13
N GLY A 478 18.31 -14.48 22.41
CA GLY A 478 18.98 -13.83 23.54
C GLY A 478 18.45 -12.42 23.84
N ILE A 479 17.27 -12.10 23.35
CA ILE A 479 16.60 -10.83 23.70
C ILE A 479 15.99 -10.95 25.09
N GLU A 480 16.23 -9.94 25.90
CA GLU A 480 15.84 -9.84 27.31
C GLU A 480 14.63 -8.87 27.46
N ASN A 481 13.98 -8.88 28.62
CA ASN A 481 12.87 -7.97 28.96
C ASN A 481 11.77 -7.96 27.88
N ILE A 482 11.38 -9.14 27.41
CA ILE A 482 10.44 -9.31 26.31
C ILE A 482 9.04 -8.81 26.71
N GLN A 483 8.49 -7.92 25.92
CA GLN A 483 7.15 -7.37 26.07
C GLN A 483 6.29 -7.76 24.85
N LYS A 484 5.10 -8.28 25.11
CA LYS A 484 4.06 -8.58 24.11
C LYS A 484 3.06 -7.43 24.09
N ARG A 485 2.72 -6.95 22.90
CA ARG A 485 1.78 -5.84 22.74
C ARG A 485 0.75 -6.17 21.67
N ASP A 486 -0.52 -6.12 22.04
CA ASP A 486 -1.65 -6.02 21.12
C ASP A 486 -2.26 -4.62 21.32
N THR A 487 -2.22 -3.78 20.30
CA THR A 487 -2.66 -2.39 20.39
C THR A 487 -4.17 -2.25 20.41
N LYS A 488 -4.91 -3.30 20.05
CA LYS A 488 -6.38 -3.26 19.88
C LYS A 488 -6.86 -2.14 18.96
N GLN A 489 -5.97 -1.66 18.08
CA GLN A 489 -6.30 -0.61 17.12
C GLN A 489 -7.39 -1.04 16.15
N ALA A 490 -8.12 -0.07 15.63
CA ALA A 490 -9.10 -0.31 14.56
C ALA A 490 -8.40 -0.82 13.27
N PRO A 491 -9.13 -1.53 12.39
CA PRO A 491 -8.64 -1.84 11.05
C PRO A 491 -8.27 -0.59 10.26
N GLY A 492 -7.38 -0.72 9.27
CA GLY A 492 -7.03 0.35 8.32
C GLY A 492 -5.66 0.99 8.53
N LEU A 493 -5.05 0.86 9.73
CA LEU A 493 -3.69 1.40 9.96
C LEU A 493 -2.57 0.61 9.25
N ASP A 494 -2.86 -0.57 8.75
CA ASP A 494 -2.01 -1.32 7.81
C ASP A 494 -1.91 -0.61 6.44
N ILE A 495 -2.90 0.23 6.11
CA ILE A 495 -2.98 1.01 4.85
C ILE A 495 -3.06 0.10 3.61
N HIS A 496 -3.56 -1.11 3.78
CA HIS A 496 -3.66 -2.16 2.77
C HIS A 496 -5.12 -2.58 2.54
N GLU A 497 -6.02 -1.60 2.36
CA GLU A 497 -7.43 -1.86 2.10
C GLU A 497 -7.61 -2.62 0.77
N MET A 498 -8.37 -3.71 0.79
CA MET A 498 -8.60 -4.63 -0.33
C MET A 498 -10.08 -4.98 -0.47
N GLY A 499 -10.48 -5.37 -1.69
CA GLY A 499 -11.83 -5.87 -1.95
C GLY A 499 -12.86 -4.79 -2.30
N GLY A 500 -14.11 -5.19 -2.29
CA GLY A 500 -15.25 -4.35 -2.70
C GLY A 500 -15.59 -4.42 -4.19
N CYS A 501 -14.61 -4.67 -5.06
CA CYS A 501 -14.79 -4.89 -6.49
C CYS A 501 -13.99 -6.11 -6.97
N ARG A 502 -14.10 -7.22 -6.23
CA ARG A 502 -13.23 -8.39 -6.36
C ARG A 502 -13.26 -9.07 -7.73
N MET A 503 -12.11 -9.67 -8.10
CA MET A 503 -11.97 -10.53 -9.26
C MET A 503 -12.60 -11.91 -9.03
N GLY A 504 -12.96 -12.59 -10.12
CA GLY A 504 -13.47 -13.98 -10.12
C GLY A 504 -13.87 -14.42 -11.52
N ASN A 505 -14.22 -15.68 -11.66
CA ASN A 505 -14.60 -16.26 -12.96
C ASN A 505 -16.09 -16.07 -13.30
N ASP A 506 -16.95 -15.93 -12.29
CA ASP A 506 -18.40 -15.86 -12.47
C ASP A 506 -18.93 -14.45 -12.13
N PRO A 507 -19.61 -13.76 -13.07
CA PRO A 507 -20.21 -12.45 -12.83
C PRO A 507 -21.31 -12.46 -11.75
N LYS A 508 -21.81 -13.61 -11.35
CA LYS A 508 -22.76 -13.72 -10.23
C LYS A 508 -22.07 -13.57 -8.87
N THR A 509 -20.77 -13.86 -8.78
CA THR A 509 -20.01 -13.89 -7.53
C THR A 509 -18.84 -12.91 -7.50
N SER A 510 -18.58 -12.20 -8.60
CA SER A 510 -17.48 -11.24 -8.72
C SER A 510 -17.85 -10.05 -9.60
N LEU A 511 -17.13 -8.95 -9.51
CA LEU A 511 -17.31 -7.77 -10.35
C LEU A 511 -16.36 -7.78 -11.56
N LEU A 512 -15.16 -8.34 -11.38
CA LEU A 512 -14.07 -8.30 -12.35
C LEU A 512 -13.70 -9.70 -12.83
N ASN A 513 -13.34 -9.79 -14.11
CA ASN A 513 -12.75 -10.97 -14.69
C ASN A 513 -11.23 -11.07 -14.44
N LYS A 514 -10.58 -12.11 -14.97
CA LYS A 514 -9.14 -12.35 -14.85
C LYS A 514 -8.23 -11.23 -15.43
N HIS A 515 -8.75 -10.34 -16.23
CA HIS A 515 -8.04 -9.22 -16.84
C HIS A 515 -8.27 -7.89 -16.10
N ASN A 516 -8.83 -7.92 -14.89
CA ASN A 516 -9.21 -6.73 -14.13
C ASN A 516 -10.29 -5.87 -14.79
N GLN A 517 -11.04 -6.41 -15.76
CA GLN A 517 -12.17 -5.76 -16.43
C GLN A 517 -13.48 -6.01 -15.68
N LEU A 518 -14.36 -5.01 -15.58
CA LEU A 518 -15.75 -5.25 -15.16
C LEU A 518 -16.42 -6.23 -16.10
N HIS A 519 -17.07 -7.27 -15.56
CA HIS A 519 -17.80 -8.26 -16.37
C HIS A 519 -18.87 -7.61 -17.25
N LEU A 520 -19.58 -6.62 -16.70
CA LEU A 520 -20.73 -5.97 -17.33
C LEU A 520 -20.40 -4.64 -18.05
N CYS A 521 -19.13 -4.19 -17.97
CA CYS A 521 -18.67 -2.99 -18.66
C CYS A 521 -17.19 -3.15 -19.05
N LYS A 522 -16.94 -3.85 -20.14
CA LYS A 522 -15.62 -4.39 -20.51
C LYS A 522 -14.53 -3.34 -20.74
N ASN A 523 -14.87 -2.09 -20.98
CA ASN A 523 -13.90 -1.02 -21.16
C ASN A 523 -13.59 -0.24 -19.87
N VAL A 524 -13.99 -0.79 -18.71
CA VAL A 524 -13.65 -0.28 -17.38
C VAL A 524 -12.81 -1.32 -16.64
N PHE A 525 -11.66 -0.87 -16.12
CA PHE A 525 -10.66 -1.67 -15.43
C PHE A 525 -10.45 -1.18 -14.00
N VAL A 526 -10.22 -2.09 -13.07
CA VAL A 526 -9.88 -1.79 -11.66
C VAL A 526 -8.60 -2.52 -11.31
N THR A 527 -7.54 -1.80 -10.97
CA THR A 527 -6.20 -2.38 -10.74
C THR A 527 -5.51 -1.93 -9.44
N ASP A 528 -6.27 -1.33 -8.53
CA ASP A 528 -5.84 -1.05 -7.16
C ASP A 528 -6.38 -2.09 -6.17
N GLY A 529 -6.30 -1.82 -4.87
CA GLY A 529 -6.76 -2.75 -3.83
C GLY A 529 -8.22 -3.19 -3.96
N ALA A 530 -9.07 -2.43 -4.67
CA ALA A 530 -10.47 -2.79 -4.84
C ALA A 530 -10.66 -4.11 -5.62
N CYS A 531 -9.74 -4.45 -6.53
CA CYS A 531 -9.83 -5.66 -7.35
C CYS A 531 -9.52 -6.97 -6.60
N MET A 532 -9.01 -6.89 -5.38
CA MET A 532 -8.51 -8.04 -4.64
C MET A 532 -9.64 -8.99 -4.22
N THR A 533 -9.40 -10.29 -4.41
CA THR A 533 -10.33 -11.36 -4.06
C THR A 533 -10.15 -11.82 -2.62
N SER A 534 -8.90 -11.82 -2.16
CA SER A 534 -8.51 -12.12 -0.79
C SER A 534 -7.32 -11.25 -0.38
N THR A 535 -6.91 -11.33 0.87
CA THR A 535 -5.65 -10.77 1.33
C THR A 535 -4.53 -11.82 1.23
N GLY A 536 -3.30 -11.38 1.43
CA GLY A 536 -2.13 -12.22 1.67
C GLY A 536 -1.39 -11.71 2.89
N ASN A 537 -0.34 -12.39 3.29
CA ASN A 537 0.54 -11.91 4.36
C ASN A 537 1.69 -11.03 3.83
N GLN A 538 1.94 -10.99 2.53
CA GLN A 538 2.91 -10.09 1.89
C GLN A 538 2.26 -8.73 1.57
N SER A 539 3.07 -7.66 1.56
CA SER A 539 2.60 -6.34 1.17
C SER A 539 2.08 -6.32 -0.28
N PRO A 540 0.88 -5.78 -0.54
CA PRO A 540 0.21 -5.94 -1.83
C PRO A 540 0.68 -4.97 -2.92
N SER A 541 1.51 -3.98 -2.60
CA SER A 541 1.83 -2.87 -3.51
C SER A 541 2.43 -3.32 -4.85
N ILE A 542 3.34 -4.31 -4.84
CA ILE A 542 3.92 -4.82 -6.10
C ILE A 542 2.87 -5.55 -6.95
N LEU A 543 1.90 -6.22 -6.32
CA LEU A 543 0.79 -6.87 -7.03
C LEU A 543 -0.12 -5.85 -7.71
N TYR A 544 -0.41 -4.71 -7.05
CA TYR A 544 -1.17 -3.61 -7.68
C TYR A 544 -0.44 -3.03 -8.89
N MET A 545 0.88 -2.87 -8.80
CA MET A 545 1.72 -2.43 -9.93
C MET A 545 1.67 -3.44 -11.09
N ALA A 546 1.81 -4.74 -10.79
CA ALA A 546 1.76 -5.82 -11.76
C ALA A 546 0.38 -5.95 -12.43
N PHE A 547 -0.70 -5.82 -11.67
CA PHE A 547 -2.07 -5.80 -12.23
C PHE A 547 -2.27 -4.59 -13.15
N ALA A 548 -1.82 -3.41 -12.76
CA ALA A 548 -1.94 -2.21 -13.57
C ALA A 548 -1.19 -2.35 -14.90
N ALA A 549 0.05 -2.84 -14.86
CA ALA A 549 0.85 -3.08 -16.07
C ALA A 549 0.19 -4.13 -16.98
N ARG A 550 -0.24 -5.27 -16.42
CA ARG A 550 -0.91 -6.35 -17.15
C ARG A 550 -2.21 -5.89 -17.80
N ALA A 551 -3.07 -5.22 -17.04
CA ALA A 551 -4.37 -4.78 -17.51
C ALA A 551 -4.26 -3.67 -18.58
N ALA A 552 -3.31 -2.74 -18.43
CA ALA A 552 -3.08 -1.68 -19.41
C ALA A 552 -2.60 -2.24 -20.76
N ASN A 553 -1.70 -3.22 -20.75
CA ASN A 553 -1.27 -3.90 -21.96
C ASN A 553 -2.42 -4.69 -22.61
N HIS A 554 -3.22 -5.42 -21.82
CA HIS A 554 -4.41 -6.10 -22.31
C HIS A 554 -5.41 -5.10 -22.93
N ALA A 555 -5.70 -4.00 -22.28
CA ALA A 555 -6.61 -2.97 -22.79
C ALA A 555 -6.14 -2.37 -24.12
N ALA A 556 -4.84 -2.09 -24.24
CA ALA A 556 -4.26 -1.56 -25.48
C ALA A 556 -4.37 -2.58 -26.64
N ASP A 557 -4.14 -3.86 -26.36
CA ASP A 557 -4.28 -4.93 -27.36
C ASP A 557 -5.75 -5.11 -27.80
N GLU A 558 -6.71 -5.08 -26.86
CA GLU A 558 -8.14 -5.21 -27.17
C GLU A 558 -8.68 -3.98 -27.91
N LEU A 559 -8.21 -2.78 -27.59
CA LEU A 559 -8.51 -1.57 -28.36
C LEU A 559 -8.03 -1.66 -29.81
N LYS A 560 -6.80 -2.16 -30.00
CA LYS A 560 -6.24 -2.34 -31.35
C LYS A 560 -7.01 -3.35 -32.19
N LYS A 561 -7.60 -4.37 -31.54
CA LYS A 561 -8.47 -5.37 -32.18
C LYS A 561 -9.91 -4.86 -32.41
N GLY A 562 -10.30 -3.70 -31.84
CA GLY A 562 -11.66 -3.18 -31.92
C GLY A 562 -12.66 -3.87 -30.98
N ASN A 563 -12.18 -4.54 -29.92
CA ASN A 563 -13.03 -5.26 -28.96
C ASN A 563 -13.54 -4.39 -27.80
N LEU A 564 -13.06 -3.12 -27.66
CA LEU A 564 -13.44 -2.18 -26.61
C LEU A 564 -14.02 -0.87 -27.15
#